data_061e0d98bccfed37541ae39b9f16aa39
#
_entry.id   061e0d98bccfed37541ae39b9f16aa39
#
_cell.length_a   1.000
_cell.length_b   1.000
_cell.length_c   1.000
_cell.angle_alpha   90.00
_cell.angle_beta   90.00
_cell.angle_gamma   90.00
#
_symmetry.space_group_name_H-M   'P 1'
#
loop_
_entity.id
_entity.type
_entity.pdbx_description
1 polymer ?
#
loop_
_entity_poly.entity_id
_entity_poly.type
_entity_poly.pdbx_seq_one_letter_code
_entity_poly.pdbx_strand_id
1 'polypeptide(L)'
;MYQARIDRVLQAMKAMGLEQMIVSDPDSIWYLTGYYVYPFERLFALYLRADGAHKLFLNRMFPVPQAPWEQVWFSDTDDYLAILAQNVDADKPMGIDKEWPARFLLPLMAHNPNSRCALASACVDDARACKDETERELMRRSSQINDTVMERAAALIREGMTEREIADYIVSQ
;
A
#
# COMPACT_ATOMS: atom_id res chain seq x y z
N MET A 1 -13.62 5.96 7.53
CA MET A 1 -12.33 5.40 8.03
C MET A 1 -11.17 5.77 7.11
N TYR A 2 -11.24 5.37 5.87
CA TYR A 2 -10.12 5.61 4.92
C TYR A 2 -9.89 7.11 4.63
N GLN A 3 -10.95 7.93 4.56
CA GLN A 3 -10.81 9.37 4.29
C GLN A 3 -9.91 10.06 5.33
N ALA A 4 -10.09 9.79 6.61
CA ALA A 4 -9.24 10.40 7.65
C ALA A 4 -7.76 9.99 7.55
N ARG A 5 -7.47 8.79 6.99
CA ARG A 5 -6.10 8.35 6.71
C ARG A 5 -5.52 9.10 5.49
N ILE A 6 -6.30 9.24 4.44
CA ILE A 6 -5.93 10.02 3.26
C ILE A 6 -5.67 11.47 3.65
N ASP A 7 -6.54 12.10 4.44
CA ASP A 7 -6.38 13.48 4.90
C ASP A 7 -5.06 13.70 5.66
N ARG A 8 -4.65 12.74 6.50
CA ARG A 8 -3.33 12.79 7.17
C ARG A 8 -2.18 12.74 6.18
N VAL A 9 -2.25 11.87 5.18
CA VAL A 9 -1.22 11.77 4.14
C VAL A 9 -1.17 13.06 3.31
N LEU A 10 -2.31 13.64 2.94
CA LEU A 10 -2.37 14.91 2.21
C LEU A 10 -1.77 16.08 3.02
N GLN A 11 -1.97 16.10 4.34
CA GLN A 11 -1.32 17.09 5.22
C GLN A 11 0.20 16.92 5.23
N ALA A 12 0.69 15.69 5.28
CA ALA A 12 2.13 15.41 5.22
C ALA A 12 2.72 15.77 3.85
N MET A 13 2.03 15.46 2.75
CA MET A 13 2.41 15.88 1.40
C MET A 13 2.52 17.41 1.31
N LYS A 14 1.52 18.13 1.85
CA LYS A 14 1.54 19.59 1.88
C LYS A 14 2.75 20.15 2.65
N ALA A 15 3.10 19.53 3.78
CA ALA A 15 4.28 19.93 4.56
C ALA A 15 5.59 19.71 3.79
N MET A 16 5.63 18.75 2.87
CA MET A 16 6.75 18.52 1.95
C MET A 16 6.70 19.37 0.67
N GLY A 17 5.68 20.21 0.49
CA GLY A 17 5.48 20.98 -0.73
C GLY A 17 5.05 20.14 -1.94
N LEU A 18 4.45 18.98 -1.71
CA LEU A 18 3.98 18.06 -2.75
C LEU A 18 2.47 18.21 -2.97
N GLU A 19 2.07 18.38 -4.22
CA GLU A 19 0.66 18.41 -4.62
C GLU A 19 0.18 17.07 -5.19
N GLN A 20 1.10 16.14 -5.45
CA GLN A 20 0.82 14.81 -5.98
C GLN A 20 1.82 13.78 -5.47
N MET A 21 1.36 12.53 -5.36
CA MET A 21 2.19 11.40 -4.91
C MET A 21 1.67 10.09 -5.52
N ILE A 22 2.58 9.20 -5.85
CA ILE A 22 2.29 7.79 -6.17
C ILE A 22 2.64 6.93 -4.96
N VAL A 23 1.67 6.15 -4.50
CA VAL A 23 1.81 5.08 -3.51
C VAL A 23 1.73 3.76 -4.23
N SER A 24 2.70 2.88 -4.06
CA SER A 24 2.82 1.61 -4.77
C SER A 24 2.92 0.39 -3.85
N ASP A 25 3.30 0.58 -2.59
CA ASP A 25 3.31 -0.49 -1.60
C ASP A 25 1.90 -1.03 -1.38
N PRO A 26 1.64 -2.35 -1.62
CA PRO A 26 0.33 -2.95 -1.46
C PRO A 26 -0.28 -2.77 -0.07
N ASP A 27 0.52 -2.82 0.99
CA ASP A 27 0.05 -2.62 2.36
C ASP A 27 -0.35 -1.17 2.61
N SER A 28 0.38 -0.21 2.02
CA SER A 28 0.06 1.22 2.08
C SER A 28 -1.23 1.53 1.31
N ILE A 29 -1.39 0.94 0.12
CA ILE A 29 -2.63 1.08 -0.66
C ILE A 29 -3.80 0.47 0.12
N TRP A 30 -3.62 -0.73 0.69
CA TRP A 30 -4.66 -1.35 1.53
C TRP A 30 -5.02 -0.47 2.74
N TYR A 31 -4.04 0.07 3.44
CA TYR A 31 -4.26 0.98 4.56
C TYR A 31 -5.12 2.19 4.18
N LEU A 32 -4.90 2.76 3.00
CA LEU A 32 -5.59 3.95 2.51
C LEU A 32 -6.95 3.65 1.86
N THR A 33 -7.10 2.47 1.23
CA THR A 33 -8.25 2.17 0.36
C THR A 33 -9.10 1.00 0.85
N GLY A 34 -8.55 0.09 1.63
CA GLY A 34 -9.17 -1.19 1.97
C GLY A 34 -9.05 -2.25 0.89
N TYR A 35 -8.41 -1.96 -0.24
CA TYR A 35 -8.19 -2.93 -1.33
C TYR A 35 -6.78 -3.49 -1.24
N TYR A 36 -6.67 -4.79 -0.98
CA TYR A 36 -5.41 -5.51 -0.99
C TYR A 36 -5.26 -6.29 -2.29
N VAL A 37 -4.19 -5.99 -3.02
CA VAL A 37 -3.80 -6.73 -4.23
C VAL A 37 -2.31 -7.01 -4.14
N TYR A 38 -1.91 -8.25 -4.38
CA TYR A 38 -0.50 -8.58 -4.59
C TYR A 38 -0.20 -8.50 -6.10
N PRO A 39 0.50 -7.45 -6.56
CA PRO A 39 0.56 -7.14 -7.99
C PRO A 39 1.59 -7.99 -8.75
N PHE A 40 2.44 -8.76 -8.08
CA PHE A 40 3.59 -9.43 -8.67
C PHE A 40 4.47 -8.42 -9.46
N GLU A 41 4.62 -8.63 -10.77
CA GLU A 41 5.37 -7.76 -11.67
C GLU A 41 4.55 -6.62 -12.29
N ARG A 42 3.22 -6.58 -12.06
CA ARG A 42 2.31 -5.62 -12.70
C ARG A 42 2.25 -4.30 -11.97
N LEU A 43 1.97 -3.25 -12.71
CA LEU A 43 1.73 -1.94 -12.13
C LEU A 43 0.42 -1.97 -11.30
N PHE A 44 0.53 -1.61 -10.04
CA PHE A 44 -0.56 -1.29 -9.13
C PHE A 44 -0.16 -0.04 -8.37
N ALA A 45 -0.94 1.02 -8.45
CA ALA A 45 -0.58 2.27 -7.83
C ALA A 45 -1.80 3.11 -7.45
N LEU A 46 -1.73 3.77 -6.31
CA LEU A 46 -2.66 4.80 -5.89
C LEU A 46 -2.01 6.16 -6.13
N TYR A 47 -2.60 6.97 -6.99
CA TYR A 47 -2.22 8.35 -7.23
C TYR A 47 -3.04 9.27 -6.33
N LEU A 48 -2.36 9.93 -5.42
CA LEU A 48 -2.94 10.92 -4.51
C LEU A 48 -2.70 12.33 -5.05
N ARG A 49 -3.73 13.16 -5.01
CA ARG A 49 -3.68 14.58 -5.37
C ARG A 49 -4.20 15.44 -4.22
N ALA A 50 -3.57 16.60 -4.05
CA ALA A 50 -3.95 17.59 -3.01
C ALA A 50 -5.37 18.13 -3.19
N ASP A 51 -5.90 18.13 -4.43
CA ASP A 51 -7.25 18.58 -4.77
C ASP A 51 -8.33 17.50 -4.59
N GLY A 52 -7.95 16.28 -4.15
CA GLY A 52 -8.88 15.16 -3.93
C GLY A 52 -9.19 14.33 -5.17
N ALA A 53 -8.68 14.67 -6.36
CA ALA A 53 -8.87 13.89 -7.58
C ALA A 53 -7.95 12.66 -7.63
N HIS A 54 -8.14 11.75 -6.66
CA HIS A 54 -7.34 10.53 -6.53
C HIS A 54 -7.69 9.53 -7.63
N LYS A 55 -6.68 8.75 -8.07
CA LYS A 55 -6.85 7.71 -9.08
C LYS A 55 -6.20 6.41 -8.63
N LEU A 56 -6.83 5.30 -8.95
CA LEU A 56 -6.29 3.96 -8.72
C LEU A 56 -5.95 3.31 -10.07
N PHE A 57 -4.68 3.00 -10.29
CA PHE A 57 -4.19 2.34 -11.50
C PHE A 57 -4.20 0.83 -11.32
N LEU A 58 -4.92 0.14 -12.20
CA LEU A 58 -5.29 -1.26 -12.05
C LEU A 58 -5.09 -2.06 -13.32
N ASN A 59 -4.38 -3.18 -13.22
CA ASN A 59 -4.42 -4.17 -14.27
C ASN A 59 -5.78 -4.92 -14.25
N ARG A 60 -6.35 -5.21 -15.41
CA ARG A 60 -7.64 -5.92 -15.56
C ARG A 60 -7.65 -7.33 -14.94
N MET A 61 -6.48 -7.88 -14.60
CA MET A 61 -6.35 -9.13 -13.88
C MET A 61 -6.65 -9.01 -12.37
N PHE A 62 -6.71 -7.80 -11.83
CA PHE A 62 -6.92 -7.60 -10.41
C PHE A 62 -8.40 -7.62 -10.03
N PRO A 63 -8.80 -8.40 -9.01
CA PRO A 63 -10.19 -8.53 -8.59
C PRO A 63 -10.61 -7.35 -7.67
N VAL A 64 -10.43 -6.11 -8.13
CA VAL A 64 -10.79 -4.92 -7.36
C VAL A 64 -12.22 -4.50 -7.72
N PRO A 65 -13.13 -4.38 -6.75
CA PRO A 65 -14.48 -3.89 -6.98
C PRO A 65 -14.47 -2.39 -7.35
N GLN A 66 -15.63 -1.89 -7.73
CA GLN A 66 -15.77 -0.46 -7.99
C GLN A 66 -15.43 0.36 -6.73
N ALA A 67 -14.47 1.27 -6.87
CA ALA A 67 -14.03 2.17 -5.82
C ALA A 67 -14.72 3.55 -5.93
N PRO A 68 -14.77 4.33 -4.85
CA PRO A 68 -15.30 5.70 -4.90
C PRO A 68 -14.40 6.68 -5.68
N TRP A 69 -13.17 6.28 -6.00
CA TRP A 69 -12.22 7.07 -6.77
C TRP A 69 -12.19 6.62 -8.23
N GLU A 70 -11.65 7.46 -9.09
CA GLU A 70 -11.41 7.13 -10.49
C GLU A 70 -10.49 5.90 -10.59
N GLN A 71 -10.92 4.88 -11.33
CA GLN A 71 -10.15 3.67 -11.62
C GLN A 71 -9.65 3.72 -13.05
N VAL A 72 -8.36 3.72 -13.23
CA VAL A 72 -7.69 3.68 -14.54
C VAL A 72 -7.26 2.24 -14.81
N TRP A 73 -7.97 1.59 -15.74
CA TRP A 73 -7.78 0.19 -16.07
C TRP A 73 -6.94 0.02 -17.33
N PHE A 74 -6.01 -0.92 -17.27
CA PHE A 74 -5.17 -1.34 -18.40
C PHE A 74 -4.96 -2.85 -18.39
N SER A 75 -4.45 -3.39 -19.50
CA SER A 75 -4.07 -4.80 -19.67
C SER A 75 -2.55 -4.93 -19.86
N ASP A 76 -2.05 -6.16 -19.88
CA ASP A 76 -0.62 -6.43 -20.13
C ASP A 76 -0.17 -6.06 -21.56
N THR A 77 -1.13 -5.84 -22.47
CA THR A 77 -0.86 -5.45 -23.86
C THR A 77 -0.92 -3.93 -24.10
N ASP A 78 -1.37 -3.17 -23.11
CA ASP A 78 -1.43 -1.71 -23.17
C ASP A 78 -0.08 -1.08 -22.82
N ASP A 79 0.19 0.11 -23.35
CA ASP A 79 1.27 0.95 -22.83
C ASP A 79 0.82 1.63 -21.52
N TYR A 80 0.81 0.84 -20.44
CA TYR A 80 0.35 1.28 -19.13
C TYR A 80 1.21 2.41 -18.54
N LEU A 81 2.47 2.56 -18.98
CA LEU A 81 3.33 3.66 -18.53
C LEU A 81 2.97 4.97 -19.24
N ALA A 82 2.63 4.94 -20.52
CA ALA A 82 2.07 6.09 -21.21
C ALA A 82 0.71 6.48 -20.60
N ILE A 83 -0.15 5.50 -20.29
CA ILE A 83 -1.43 5.74 -19.60
C ILE A 83 -1.19 6.42 -18.25
N LEU A 84 -0.24 5.93 -17.43
CA LEU A 84 0.10 6.55 -16.15
C LEU A 84 0.59 7.98 -16.37
N ALA A 85 1.53 8.20 -17.29
CA ALA A 85 2.12 9.51 -17.55
C ALA A 85 1.09 10.56 -17.99
N GLN A 86 0.07 10.16 -18.74
CA GLN A 86 -1.03 11.04 -19.18
C GLN A 86 -2.02 11.38 -18.06
N ASN A 87 -2.01 10.63 -16.96
CA ASN A 87 -2.95 10.77 -15.84
C ASN A 87 -2.35 11.46 -14.62
N VAL A 88 -1.07 11.82 -14.66
CA VAL A 88 -0.38 12.57 -13.60
C VAL A 88 -0.02 13.97 -14.09
N ASP A 89 0.26 14.89 -13.18
CA ASP A 89 0.67 16.27 -13.54
C ASP A 89 2.16 16.28 -13.88
N ALA A 90 2.48 16.49 -15.16
CA ALA A 90 3.85 16.45 -15.66
C ALA A 90 4.70 17.68 -15.24
N ASP A 91 4.07 18.78 -14.80
CA ASP A 91 4.74 20.03 -14.49
C ASP A 91 4.99 20.23 -12.99
N LYS A 92 4.47 19.32 -12.14
CA LYS A 92 4.58 19.41 -10.69
C LYS A 92 5.50 18.35 -10.11
N PRO A 93 6.17 18.64 -8.98
CA PRO A 93 6.93 17.63 -8.26
C PRO A 93 6.06 16.44 -7.88
N MET A 94 6.60 15.23 -8.09
CA MET A 94 5.94 13.96 -7.79
C MET A 94 6.55 13.31 -6.56
N GLY A 95 5.74 13.06 -5.55
CA GLY A 95 6.11 12.18 -4.45
C GLY A 95 6.12 10.73 -4.91
N ILE A 96 7.17 9.98 -4.56
CA ILE A 96 7.33 8.58 -4.94
C ILE A 96 7.52 7.72 -3.69
N ASP A 97 6.87 6.58 -3.67
CA ASP A 97 7.03 5.54 -2.68
C ASP A 97 8.39 4.84 -2.81
N LYS A 98 9.00 4.47 -1.68
CA LYS A 98 10.29 3.77 -1.61
C LYS A 98 10.28 2.37 -2.24
N GLU A 99 9.11 1.71 -2.27
CA GLU A 99 8.96 0.35 -2.79
C GLU A 99 8.68 0.31 -4.30
N TRP A 100 8.61 1.47 -4.97
CA TRP A 100 8.26 1.49 -6.38
C TRP A 100 9.41 1.00 -7.27
N PRO A 101 9.22 -0.08 -8.04
CA PRO A 101 10.29 -0.60 -8.90
C PRO A 101 10.77 0.41 -9.94
N ALA A 102 12.09 0.50 -10.11
CA ALA A 102 12.71 1.41 -11.07
C ALA A 102 12.20 1.23 -12.51
N ARG A 103 11.75 0.00 -12.87
CA ARG A 103 11.13 -0.29 -14.17
C ARG A 103 9.87 0.51 -14.48
N PHE A 104 9.19 1.04 -13.46
CA PHE A 104 8.04 1.94 -13.62
C PHE A 104 8.45 3.41 -13.49
N LEU A 105 9.34 3.70 -12.54
CA LEU A 105 9.77 5.06 -12.27
C LEU A 105 10.56 5.68 -13.41
N LEU A 106 11.57 4.96 -13.93
CA LEU A 106 12.44 5.50 -14.97
C LEU A 106 11.69 5.85 -16.28
N PRO A 107 10.77 4.99 -16.80
CA PRO A 107 9.96 5.37 -17.94
C PRO A 107 8.99 6.52 -17.65
N LEU A 108 8.39 6.57 -16.44
CA LEU A 108 7.56 7.72 -16.06
C LEU A 108 8.33 9.03 -16.10
N MET A 109 9.56 9.03 -15.56
CA MET A 109 10.44 10.21 -15.62
C MET A 109 10.80 10.59 -17.06
N ALA A 110 10.96 9.59 -17.96
CA ALA A 110 11.23 9.84 -19.38
C ALA A 110 10.02 10.44 -20.09
N HIS A 111 8.80 10.02 -19.75
CA HIS A 111 7.57 10.60 -20.28
C HIS A 111 7.31 12.02 -19.74
N ASN A 112 7.69 12.28 -18.50
CA ASN A 112 7.44 13.55 -17.79
C ASN A 112 8.76 14.20 -17.35
N PRO A 113 9.61 14.65 -18.27
CA PRO A 113 10.98 15.11 -17.96
C PRO A 113 11.04 16.39 -17.10
N ASN A 114 9.96 17.15 -17.02
CA ASN A 114 9.87 18.34 -16.19
C ASN A 114 9.47 18.03 -14.74
N SER A 115 8.87 16.89 -14.50
CA SER A 115 8.47 16.47 -13.15
C SER A 115 9.69 16.01 -12.34
N ARG A 116 9.90 16.64 -11.20
CA ARG A 116 10.94 16.22 -10.24
C ARG A 116 10.36 15.20 -9.29
N CYS A 117 10.98 14.02 -9.22
CA CYS A 117 10.59 12.99 -8.26
C CYS A 117 11.30 13.23 -6.91
N ALA A 118 10.56 13.04 -5.83
CA ALA A 118 11.06 13.09 -4.46
C ALA A 118 10.57 11.87 -3.67
N LEU A 119 11.42 11.31 -2.82
CA LEU A 119 11.00 10.23 -1.93
C LEU A 119 10.00 10.77 -0.90
N ALA A 120 8.80 10.21 -0.86
CA ALA A 120 7.68 10.70 -0.05
C ALA A 120 7.04 9.62 0.82
N SER A 121 7.66 8.45 0.97
CA SER A 121 7.12 7.33 1.76
C SER A 121 6.77 7.73 3.19
N ALA A 122 7.52 8.65 3.80
CA ALA A 122 7.26 9.15 5.15
C ALA A 122 5.82 9.68 5.31
N CYS A 123 5.21 10.23 4.25
CA CYS A 123 3.82 10.70 4.30
C CYS A 123 2.84 9.58 4.70
N VAL A 124 3.07 8.37 4.22
CA VAL A 124 2.23 7.20 4.52
C VAL A 124 2.77 6.43 5.71
N ASP A 125 4.09 6.26 5.81
CA ASP A 125 4.73 5.51 6.89
C ASP A 125 4.41 6.12 8.27
N ASP A 126 4.50 7.44 8.41
CA ASP A 126 4.19 8.14 9.67
C ASP A 126 2.69 8.06 10.00
N ALA A 127 1.82 8.14 8.99
CA ALA A 127 0.38 7.95 9.19
C ALA A 127 0.05 6.53 9.67
N ARG A 128 0.74 5.50 9.16
CA ARG A 128 0.61 4.08 9.58
C ARG A 128 1.26 3.81 10.93
N ALA A 129 2.32 4.53 11.29
CA ALA A 129 3.01 4.37 12.56
C ALA A 129 2.08 4.68 13.75
N CYS A 130 1.21 5.69 13.61
CA CYS A 130 0.26 6.10 14.64
C CYS A 130 -1.09 5.42 14.47
N LYS A 131 -1.30 4.28 15.17
CA LYS A 131 -2.50 3.46 15.07
C LYS A 131 -3.72 4.17 15.65
N ASP A 132 -4.84 4.15 14.93
CA ASP A 132 -6.13 4.61 15.44
C ASP A 132 -6.70 3.63 16.49
N GLU A 133 -7.84 3.98 17.14
CA GLU A 133 -8.40 3.15 18.21
C GLU A 133 -8.82 1.77 17.71
N THR A 134 -9.43 1.69 16.54
CA THR A 134 -9.85 0.42 15.93
C THR A 134 -8.63 -0.48 15.63
N GLU A 135 -7.57 0.10 15.09
CA GLU A 135 -6.32 -0.63 14.83
C GLU A 135 -5.68 -1.12 16.14
N ARG A 136 -5.66 -0.28 17.18
CA ARG A 136 -5.15 -0.69 18.49
C ARG A 136 -5.94 -1.84 19.10
N GLU A 137 -7.26 -1.82 18.98
CA GLU A 137 -8.11 -2.91 19.47
C GLU A 137 -7.85 -4.21 18.72
N LEU A 138 -7.77 -4.17 17.40
CA LEU A 138 -7.43 -5.33 16.56
C LEU A 138 -6.04 -5.89 16.92
N MET A 139 -5.05 -5.02 17.15
CA MET A 139 -3.71 -5.43 17.57
C MET A 139 -3.72 -6.10 18.94
N ARG A 140 -4.44 -5.53 19.93
CA ARG A 140 -4.58 -6.16 21.26
C ARG A 140 -5.22 -7.54 21.16
N ARG A 141 -6.29 -7.66 20.37
CA ARG A 141 -6.95 -8.95 20.14
C ARG A 141 -6.03 -9.97 19.49
N SER A 142 -5.30 -9.55 18.46
CA SER A 142 -4.32 -10.40 17.79
C SER A 142 -3.22 -10.87 18.76
N SER A 143 -2.70 -9.97 19.61
CA SER A 143 -1.72 -10.30 20.64
C SER A 143 -2.28 -11.32 21.65
N GLN A 144 -3.50 -11.15 22.14
CA GLN A 144 -4.15 -12.09 23.06
C GLN A 144 -4.32 -13.48 22.47
N ILE A 145 -4.68 -13.56 21.17
CA ILE A 145 -4.77 -14.85 20.46
C ILE A 145 -3.38 -15.50 20.41
N ASN A 146 -2.37 -14.73 20.01
CA ASN A 146 -1.00 -15.21 19.94
C ASN A 146 -0.52 -15.73 21.30
N ASP A 147 -0.72 -14.98 22.39
CA ASP A 147 -0.34 -15.39 23.74
C ASP A 147 -1.01 -16.70 24.14
N THR A 148 -2.33 -16.82 23.88
CA THR A 148 -3.08 -18.05 24.16
C THR A 148 -2.54 -19.26 23.40
N VAL A 149 -2.23 -19.08 22.10
CA VAL A 149 -1.68 -20.14 21.25
C VAL A 149 -0.29 -20.56 21.74
N MET A 150 0.54 -19.58 22.09
CA MET A 150 1.89 -19.83 22.58
C MET A 150 1.90 -20.56 23.94
N GLU A 151 1.03 -20.16 24.87
CA GLU A 151 0.85 -20.86 26.15
C GLU A 151 0.45 -22.33 25.95
N ARG A 152 -0.52 -22.59 25.07
CA ARG A 152 -0.96 -23.94 24.74
C ARG A 152 0.13 -24.76 24.05
N ALA A 153 0.86 -24.15 23.11
CA ALA A 153 1.97 -24.80 22.44
C ALA A 153 3.09 -25.18 23.42
N ALA A 154 3.45 -24.27 24.33
CA ALA A 154 4.45 -24.52 25.37
C ALA A 154 4.03 -25.67 26.29
N ALA A 155 2.76 -25.73 26.68
CA ALA A 155 2.23 -26.81 27.50
C ALA A 155 2.17 -28.18 26.79
N LEU A 156 2.17 -28.18 25.45
CA LEU A 156 2.15 -29.40 24.64
C LEU A 156 3.54 -30.08 24.53
N ILE A 157 4.61 -29.29 24.62
CA ILE A 157 5.99 -29.76 24.40
C ILE A 157 6.35 -30.89 25.39
N ARG A 158 6.79 -32.01 24.86
CA ARG A 158 7.27 -33.17 25.62
C ARG A 158 8.39 -33.89 24.87
N GLU A 159 9.13 -34.69 25.58
CA GLU A 159 10.21 -35.52 25.00
C GLU A 159 9.70 -36.36 23.83
N GLY A 160 10.46 -36.36 22.74
CA GLY A 160 10.16 -37.09 21.50
C GLY A 160 9.31 -36.38 20.49
N MET A 161 8.80 -35.17 20.80
CA MET A 161 8.12 -34.34 19.81
C MET A 161 9.12 -33.69 18.85
N THR A 162 8.70 -33.60 17.58
CA THR A 162 9.43 -32.90 16.54
C THR A 162 9.01 -31.43 16.47
N GLU A 163 9.89 -30.57 15.98
CA GLU A 163 9.56 -29.16 15.69
C GLU A 163 8.34 -29.02 14.77
N ARG A 164 8.20 -29.95 13.81
CA ARG A 164 7.08 -29.95 12.87
C ARG A 164 5.74 -30.19 13.55
N GLU A 165 5.66 -31.14 14.50
CA GLU A 165 4.43 -31.38 15.24
C GLU A 165 3.99 -30.15 16.04
N ILE A 166 4.94 -29.41 16.59
CA ILE A 166 4.67 -28.16 17.31
C ILE A 166 4.20 -27.06 16.34
N ALA A 167 4.88 -26.91 15.19
CA ALA A 167 4.50 -25.94 14.18
C ALA A 167 3.10 -26.22 13.60
N ASP A 168 2.80 -27.48 13.27
CA ASP A 168 1.50 -27.91 12.76
C ASP A 168 0.38 -27.64 13.80
N TYR A 169 0.66 -27.85 15.09
CA TYR A 169 -0.27 -27.48 16.15
C TYR A 169 -0.55 -25.99 16.19
N ILE A 170 0.49 -25.15 16.17
CA ILE A 170 0.35 -23.67 16.19
C ILE A 170 -0.50 -23.18 15.02
N VAL A 171 -0.24 -23.71 13.81
CA VAL A 171 -0.98 -23.33 12.59
C VAL A 171 -2.45 -23.78 12.65
N SER A 172 -2.76 -24.85 13.41
CA SER A 172 -4.13 -25.39 13.54
C SER A 172 -5.02 -24.60 14.51
N GLN A 173 -4.46 -23.67 15.31
CA GLN A 173 -5.20 -22.90 16.30
C GLN A 173 -5.76 -21.59 15.71
#